data_f9b1749f1a248257e4475571ef5eea53
#
_entry.id   f9b1749f1a248257e4475571ef5eea53
#
_cell.length_a   1.000
_cell.length_b   1.000
_cell.length_c   1.000
_cell.angle_alpha   90.00
_cell.angle_beta   90.00
_cell.angle_gamma   90.00
#
_symmetry.space_group_name_H-M   'P 1'
#
loop_
_entity.id
_entity.type
_entity.pdbx_description
1 polymer ?
#
loop_
_entity_poly.entity_id
_entity_poly.type
_entity_poly.pdbx_seq_one_letter_code
_entity_poly.pdbx_strand_id
1 'polypeptide(L)'
;LFPYTTLFRSGANAFVNANSVFLDCAEIRIGDNFQAGPGVQLLTPEHPLDAVERRGLESARPITIGDDVWIGGGAVVLAGVTIGDRAVVGAGSVVTRDVPPDVVVVGNPAKVVKHLTRNAAQ
;
A
#
# COMPACT_ATOMS: atom_id res chain seq x y z
N LEU A 1 -25.03 4.19 9.91
CA LEU A 1 -24.89 4.18 8.46
C LEU A 1 -23.96 5.31 8.05
N PHE A 2 -22.81 4.92 7.61
CA PHE A 2 -21.84 5.89 7.13
C PHE A 2 -22.23 6.33 5.73
N PRO A 3 -22.33 7.64 5.45
CA PRO A 3 -22.41 8.08 4.08
C PRO A 3 -21.13 7.60 3.37
N TYR A 4 -21.31 6.88 2.28
CA TYR A 4 -20.20 6.42 1.48
C TYR A 4 -19.52 7.61 0.81
N THR A 5 -18.52 8.16 1.48
CA THR A 5 -17.54 8.99 0.82
C THR A 5 -16.39 8.07 0.43
N THR A 6 -16.10 8.00 -0.84
CA THR A 6 -14.93 7.27 -1.31
C THR A 6 -13.68 7.91 -0.69
N LEU A 7 -12.97 7.13 0.11
CA LEU A 7 -11.74 7.57 0.73
C LEU A 7 -10.50 7.21 -0.10
N PHE A 8 -10.72 6.56 -1.23
CA PHE A 8 -9.68 6.20 -2.17
C PHE A 8 -9.46 7.33 -3.18
N ARG A 9 -8.20 7.73 -3.38
CA ARG A 9 -7.81 8.71 -4.38
C ARG A 9 -6.54 8.26 -5.07
N SER A 10 -6.53 8.34 -6.40
CA SER A 10 -5.33 8.10 -7.19
C SER A 10 -5.07 9.28 -8.11
N GLY A 11 -3.79 9.48 -8.43
CA GLY A 11 -3.35 10.44 -9.44
C GLY A 11 -3.55 9.95 -10.86
N ALA A 12 -2.84 10.57 -11.80
CA ALA A 12 -2.91 10.25 -13.22
C ALA A 12 -2.21 8.92 -13.54
N ASN A 13 -2.68 8.25 -14.59
CA ASN A 13 -2.05 7.05 -15.18
C ASN A 13 -1.94 5.87 -14.20
N ALA A 14 -2.88 5.71 -13.29
CA ALA A 14 -2.91 4.54 -12.42
C ALA A 14 -3.34 3.30 -13.19
N PHE A 15 -2.61 2.20 -12.99
CA PHE A 15 -2.99 0.89 -13.51
C PHE A 15 -3.09 -0.11 -12.37
N VAL A 16 -4.26 -0.69 -12.19
CA VAL A 16 -4.53 -1.68 -11.16
C VAL A 16 -5.05 -2.94 -11.83
N ASN A 17 -4.32 -4.04 -11.66
CA ASN A 17 -4.69 -5.30 -12.29
C ASN A 17 -5.83 -6.00 -11.52
N ALA A 18 -6.33 -7.08 -12.10
CA ALA A 18 -7.52 -7.79 -11.63
C ALA A 18 -7.38 -8.32 -10.20
N ASN A 19 -8.51 -8.46 -9.52
CA ASN A 19 -8.63 -9.02 -8.18
C ASN A 19 -7.87 -8.26 -7.08
N SER A 20 -7.57 -7.00 -7.31
CA SER A 20 -7.00 -6.14 -6.27
C SER A 20 -8.10 -5.66 -5.33
N VAL A 21 -7.75 -5.52 -4.05
CA VAL A 21 -8.67 -5.08 -3.01
C VAL A 21 -8.09 -3.84 -2.33
N PHE A 22 -8.82 -2.73 -2.39
CA PHE A 22 -8.47 -1.51 -1.69
C PHE A 22 -9.55 -1.24 -0.64
N LEU A 23 -9.26 -1.60 0.60
CA LEU A 23 -10.20 -1.51 1.70
C LEU A 23 -10.02 -0.15 2.39
N ASP A 24 -10.79 0.83 1.93
CA ASP A 24 -10.63 2.23 2.28
C ASP A 24 -11.52 2.68 3.47
N CYS A 25 -11.47 1.93 4.57
CA CYS A 25 -12.09 2.36 5.82
C CYS A 25 -11.42 3.61 6.41
N ALA A 26 -10.17 3.87 6.04
CA ALA A 26 -9.47 5.15 6.15
C ALA A 26 -8.97 5.55 4.76
N GLU A 27 -8.45 6.76 4.61
CA GLU A 27 -8.01 7.26 3.30
C GLU A 27 -6.91 6.40 2.70
N ILE A 28 -7.06 6.07 1.42
CA ILE A 28 -5.99 5.52 0.58
C ILE A 28 -5.66 6.57 -0.46
N ARG A 29 -4.44 7.11 -0.40
CA ARG A 29 -3.96 8.13 -1.32
C ARG A 29 -2.81 7.57 -2.13
N ILE A 30 -2.95 7.61 -3.45
CA ILE A 30 -1.97 7.11 -4.40
C ILE A 30 -1.58 8.24 -5.35
N GLY A 31 -0.29 8.40 -5.57
CA GLY A 31 0.24 9.40 -6.50
C GLY A 31 0.07 9.01 -7.97
N ASP A 32 0.86 9.65 -8.84
CA ASP A 32 0.81 9.44 -10.28
C ASP A 32 1.57 8.19 -10.71
N ASN A 33 1.18 7.62 -11.86
CA ASN A 33 1.85 6.49 -12.52
C ASN A 33 1.97 5.24 -11.64
N PHE A 34 0.97 5.01 -10.83
CA PHE A 34 0.91 3.82 -9.96
C PHE A 34 0.66 2.56 -10.79
N GLN A 35 1.38 1.49 -10.46
CA GLN A 35 1.16 0.18 -11.06
C GLN A 35 1.00 -0.88 -9.98
N ALA A 36 -0.11 -1.60 -10.00
CA ALA A 36 -0.36 -2.74 -9.13
C ALA A 36 -0.60 -3.99 -9.94
N GLY A 37 0.12 -5.05 -9.63
CA GLY A 37 -0.11 -6.38 -10.17
C GLY A 37 -1.43 -6.98 -9.68
N PRO A 38 -1.81 -8.16 -10.18
CA PRO A 38 -3.07 -8.78 -9.79
C PRO A 38 -3.05 -9.19 -8.31
N GLY A 39 -4.20 -9.08 -7.66
CA GLY A 39 -4.38 -9.53 -6.29
C GLY A 39 -3.68 -8.69 -5.23
N VAL A 40 -3.29 -7.45 -5.54
CA VAL A 40 -2.74 -6.52 -4.55
C VAL A 40 -3.82 -6.13 -3.55
N GLN A 41 -3.45 -6.09 -2.26
CA GLN A 41 -4.36 -5.68 -1.20
C GLN A 41 -3.80 -4.48 -0.45
N LEU A 42 -4.58 -3.41 -0.36
CA LEU A 42 -4.30 -2.25 0.48
C LEU A 42 -5.35 -2.24 1.60
N LEU A 43 -4.92 -2.50 2.82
CA LEU A 43 -5.82 -2.77 3.93
C LEU A 43 -5.66 -1.72 5.03
N THR A 44 -6.60 -0.79 5.14
CA THR A 44 -6.58 0.25 6.18
C THR A 44 -7.17 -0.20 7.52
N PRO A 45 -8.12 -1.17 7.60
CA PRO A 45 -8.68 -1.58 8.89
C PRO A 45 -7.67 -2.28 9.79
N GLU A 46 -7.85 -2.07 11.08
CA GLU A 46 -7.12 -2.76 12.12
C GLU A 46 -8.07 -3.19 13.23
N HIS A 47 -7.67 -4.23 13.97
CA HIS A 47 -8.32 -4.64 15.19
C HIS A 47 -7.29 -4.68 16.33
N PRO A 48 -7.71 -4.44 17.58
CA PRO A 48 -6.82 -4.62 18.72
C PRO A 48 -6.28 -6.05 18.77
N LEU A 49 -5.05 -6.22 19.21
CA LEU A 49 -4.46 -7.54 19.40
C LEU A 49 -5.05 -8.26 20.62
N ASP A 50 -5.48 -7.49 21.63
CA ASP A 50 -6.20 -8.06 22.77
C ASP A 50 -7.55 -8.62 22.33
N ALA A 51 -7.80 -9.88 22.68
CA ALA A 51 -8.96 -10.60 22.19
C ALA A 51 -10.28 -10.05 22.73
N VAL A 52 -10.27 -9.49 23.95
CA VAL A 52 -11.49 -8.92 24.55
C VAL A 52 -11.79 -7.55 23.95
N GLU A 53 -10.79 -6.69 23.82
CA GLU A 53 -10.94 -5.39 23.19
C GLU A 53 -11.41 -5.54 21.74
N ARG A 54 -10.89 -6.53 21.02
CA ARG A 54 -11.22 -6.79 19.63
C ARG A 54 -12.69 -7.07 19.39
N ARG A 55 -13.43 -7.53 20.39
CA ARG A 55 -14.86 -7.81 20.26
C ARG A 55 -15.69 -6.56 19.99
N GLY A 56 -15.22 -5.40 20.45
CA GLY A 56 -15.98 -4.15 20.35
C GLY A 56 -15.26 -3.00 19.65
N LEU A 57 -13.98 -3.16 19.30
CA LEU A 57 -13.19 -2.09 18.73
C LEU A 57 -12.66 -2.47 17.35
N GLU A 58 -12.83 -1.55 16.42
CA GLU A 58 -12.23 -1.58 15.09
C GLU A 58 -11.73 -0.18 14.79
N SER A 59 -10.59 -0.08 14.15
CA SER A 59 -10.02 1.19 13.73
C SER A 59 -9.44 1.06 12.33
N ALA A 60 -9.03 2.19 11.76
CA ALA A 60 -8.38 2.21 10.46
C ALA A 60 -7.34 3.31 10.44
N ARG A 61 -6.24 3.07 9.73
CA ARG A 61 -5.20 4.06 9.50
C ARG A 61 -4.92 4.22 8.02
N PRO A 62 -4.70 5.45 7.54
CA PRO A 62 -4.53 5.72 6.11
C PRO A 62 -3.28 5.06 5.55
N ILE A 63 -3.36 4.73 4.25
CA ILE A 63 -2.22 4.28 3.45
C ILE A 63 -1.92 5.38 2.44
N THR A 64 -0.64 5.77 2.35
CA THR A 64 -0.18 6.80 1.42
C THR A 64 0.90 6.22 0.53
N ILE A 65 0.70 6.32 -0.77
CA ILE A 65 1.63 5.81 -1.78
C ILE A 65 2.04 6.97 -2.67
N GLY A 66 3.33 7.15 -2.85
CA GLY A 66 3.89 8.23 -3.65
C GLY A 66 3.72 8.03 -5.16
N ASP A 67 4.51 8.78 -5.94
CA ASP A 67 4.50 8.70 -7.39
C ASP A 67 5.39 7.56 -7.90
N ASP A 68 5.04 7.01 -9.06
CA ASP A 68 5.85 6.01 -9.76
C ASP A 68 6.14 4.75 -8.92
N VAL A 69 5.19 4.34 -8.10
CA VAL A 69 5.32 3.13 -7.27
C VAL A 69 4.78 1.92 -8.02
N TRP A 70 5.53 0.83 -7.96
CA TRP A 70 5.08 -0.46 -8.48
C TRP A 70 4.93 -1.46 -7.34
N ILE A 71 3.75 -2.04 -7.22
CA ILE A 71 3.46 -3.11 -6.25
C ILE A 71 3.21 -4.39 -7.01
N GLY A 72 4.05 -5.39 -6.79
CA GLY A 72 3.96 -6.70 -7.42
C GLY A 72 2.72 -7.48 -7.00
N GLY A 73 2.31 -8.42 -7.86
CA GLY A 73 1.09 -9.20 -7.65
C GLY A 73 1.06 -9.92 -6.31
N GLY A 74 -0.10 -9.94 -5.68
CA GLY A 74 -0.33 -10.63 -4.41
C GLY A 74 0.29 -9.96 -3.19
N ALA A 75 0.95 -8.81 -3.34
CA ALA A 75 1.48 -8.08 -2.20
C ALA A 75 0.36 -7.49 -1.35
N VAL A 76 0.62 -7.38 -0.05
CA VAL A 76 -0.31 -6.82 0.94
C VAL A 76 0.35 -5.64 1.63
N VAL A 77 -0.35 -4.50 1.66
CA VAL A 77 0.08 -3.30 2.38
C VAL A 77 -0.84 -3.10 3.57
N LEU A 78 -0.26 -3.01 4.76
CA LEU A 78 -1.03 -2.91 5.99
C LEU A 78 -1.32 -1.46 6.37
N ALA A 79 -2.25 -1.31 7.31
CA ALA A 79 -2.72 -0.02 7.81
C ALA A 79 -1.59 0.91 8.24
N GLY A 80 -1.72 2.19 7.91
CA GLY A 80 -0.79 3.23 8.34
C GLY A 80 0.52 3.32 7.56
N VAL A 81 0.74 2.46 6.57
CA VAL A 81 1.99 2.43 5.80
C VAL A 81 2.05 3.58 4.80
N THR A 82 3.22 4.22 4.73
CA THR A 82 3.57 5.16 3.66
C THR A 82 4.63 4.52 2.77
N ILE A 83 4.40 4.51 1.47
CA ILE A 83 5.36 4.03 0.47
C ILE A 83 5.88 5.22 -0.32
N GLY A 84 7.18 5.44 -0.28
CA GLY A 84 7.84 6.58 -0.93
C GLY A 84 7.87 6.48 -2.44
N ASP A 85 8.13 7.62 -3.09
CA ASP A 85 8.17 7.71 -4.55
C ASP A 85 9.15 6.71 -5.17
N ARG A 86 8.76 6.12 -6.29
CA ARG A 86 9.58 5.21 -7.08
C ARG A 86 9.99 3.92 -6.37
N ALA A 87 9.36 3.62 -5.24
CA ALA A 87 9.58 2.35 -4.57
C ALA A 87 8.96 1.19 -5.34
N VAL A 88 9.54 0.02 -5.18
CA VAL A 88 9.05 -1.23 -5.75
C VAL A 88 8.80 -2.22 -4.62
N VAL A 89 7.62 -2.79 -4.60
CA VAL A 89 7.26 -3.86 -3.66
C VAL A 89 7.20 -5.17 -4.45
N GLY A 90 8.02 -6.14 -4.07
CA GLY A 90 8.05 -7.44 -4.74
C GLY A 90 6.76 -8.23 -4.58
N ALA A 91 6.47 -9.09 -5.56
CA ALA A 91 5.28 -9.93 -5.54
C ALA A 91 5.21 -10.76 -4.25
N GLY A 92 4.02 -10.91 -3.70
CA GLY A 92 3.77 -11.71 -2.50
C GLY A 92 4.30 -11.13 -1.20
N SER A 93 4.84 -9.92 -1.22
CA SER A 93 5.38 -9.26 -0.01
C SER A 93 4.27 -8.78 0.91
N VAL A 94 4.58 -8.70 2.21
CA VAL A 94 3.68 -8.08 3.20
C VAL A 94 4.39 -6.86 3.79
N VAL A 95 3.91 -5.67 3.45
CA VAL A 95 4.49 -4.40 3.86
C VAL A 95 3.87 -3.98 5.19
N THR A 96 4.68 -4.05 6.25
CA THR A 96 4.24 -3.78 7.63
C THR A 96 4.74 -2.44 8.17
N ARG A 97 5.69 -1.81 7.48
CA ARG A 97 6.34 -0.54 7.87
C ARG A 97 6.50 0.36 6.66
N ASP A 98 6.73 1.63 6.93
CA ASP A 98 6.99 2.60 5.87
C ASP A 98 8.16 2.17 4.99
N VAL A 99 8.01 2.45 3.71
CA VAL A 99 9.01 2.15 2.68
C VAL A 99 9.58 3.47 2.18
N PRO A 100 10.90 3.67 2.28
CA PRO A 100 11.52 4.90 1.76
C PRO A 100 11.42 4.95 0.23
N PRO A 101 11.60 6.14 -0.37
CA PRO A 101 11.66 6.23 -1.82
C PRO A 101 12.87 5.50 -2.39
N ASP A 102 12.79 5.17 -3.68
CA ASP A 102 13.90 4.63 -4.46
C ASP A 102 14.50 3.34 -3.89
N VAL A 103 13.67 2.43 -3.41
CA VAL A 103 14.10 1.12 -2.93
C VAL A 103 13.22 0.01 -3.48
N VAL A 104 13.75 -1.21 -3.43
CA VAL A 104 12.97 -2.44 -3.62
C VAL A 104 12.86 -3.13 -2.26
N VAL A 105 11.63 -3.44 -1.88
CA VAL A 105 11.36 -4.26 -0.69
C VAL A 105 10.73 -5.59 -1.10
N VAL A 106 11.09 -6.65 -0.40
CA VAL A 106 10.52 -7.99 -0.63
C VAL A 106 10.37 -8.74 0.68
N GLY A 107 9.47 -9.69 0.68
CA GLY A 107 9.32 -10.68 1.76
C GLY A 107 8.17 -10.38 2.71
N ASN A 108 8.10 -11.19 3.75
CA ASN A 108 7.12 -11.08 4.82
C ASN A 108 7.81 -11.26 6.19
N PRO A 109 8.01 -10.18 6.96
CA PRO A 109 7.74 -8.79 6.59
C PRO A 109 8.70 -8.31 5.50
N ALA A 110 8.23 -7.37 4.69
CA ALA A 110 9.02 -6.80 3.60
C ALA A 110 10.25 -6.06 4.14
N LYS A 111 11.39 -6.29 3.51
CA LYS A 111 12.67 -5.66 3.85
C LYS A 111 13.31 -5.07 2.60
N VAL A 112 14.07 -4.00 2.78
CA VAL A 112 14.85 -3.40 1.70
C VAL A 112 15.92 -4.39 1.24
N VAL A 113 15.90 -4.71 -0.06
CA VAL A 113 16.88 -5.60 -0.69
C VAL A 113 17.73 -4.89 -1.73
N LYS A 114 17.32 -3.71 -2.17
CA LYS A 114 18.04 -2.96 -3.19
C LYS A 114 17.72 -1.47 -3.08
N HIS A 115 18.72 -0.64 -3.28
CA HIS A 115 18.56 0.79 -3.50
C HIS A 115 18.61 1.07 -5.00
N LEU A 116 17.63 1.86 -5.48
CA LEU A 116 17.53 2.20 -6.89
C LEU A 116 18.29 3.47 -7.17
N THR A 117 19.06 3.49 -8.26
CA THR A 117 19.74 4.68 -8.72
C THR A 117 18.98 5.24 -9.90
N ARG A 118 18.56 6.51 -9.83
CA ARG A 118 17.91 7.17 -10.95
C ARG A 118 18.91 7.37 -12.08
N ASN A 119 18.48 7.00 -13.28
CA ASN A 119 19.26 7.32 -14.47
C ASN A 119 19.14 8.82 -14.77
N ALA A 120 20.29 9.51 -14.85
CA ALA A 120 20.33 10.96 -15.10
C ALA A 120 19.71 11.36 -16.45
N ALA A 121 19.56 10.43 -17.39
CA ALA A 121 18.93 10.66 -18.69
C ALA A 121 17.40 10.58 -18.66
N GLN A 122 16.87 10.24 -17.52
CA GLN A 122 15.41 10.18 -17.30
C GLN A 122 14.95 11.43 -16.52
#